data_7e598da2332025b5c2dd89dbdb690dc0
#
_entry.id   7e598da2332025b5c2dd89dbdb690dc0
#
_cell.length_a   1.000
_cell.length_b   1.000
_cell.length_c   1.000
_cell.angle_alpha   90.00
_cell.angle_beta   90.00
_cell.angle_gamma   90.00
#
_symmetry.space_group_name_H-M   'P 1'
#
loop_
_entity.id
_entity.type
_entity.pdbx_description
1 polymer ?
#
loop_
_entity_poly.entity_id
_entity_poly.type
_entity_poly.pdbx_seq_one_letter_code
_entity_poly.pdbx_strand_id
1 'polypeptide(L)'
;MEGAIPGIDVIVQKTSERRRRLIVADMDSTMITIECIDELADYAGIKPQIAAVTERAMRGELDFEDALKSRVALLKGLPEAVIEQCLAERVKIMPGARALVRTMRAHGGLAVLVSGGFTRFAEPVGVELG
;
A
#
# COMPACT_ATOMS: atom_id res chain seq x y z
N MET A 1 -9.04 -10.41 28.05
CA MET A 1 -10.10 -9.41 27.77
C MET A 1 -10.51 -9.36 26.30
N GLU A 2 -9.77 -10.04 25.44
CA GLU A 2 -10.17 -10.23 24.04
C GLU A 2 -11.55 -10.88 23.96
N GLY A 3 -12.46 -10.34 23.14
CA GLY A 3 -13.82 -10.88 22.99
C GLY A 3 -14.82 -10.57 24.13
N ALA A 4 -14.43 -9.80 25.15
CA ALA A 4 -15.30 -9.49 26.29
C ALA A 4 -16.50 -8.58 25.91
N ILE A 5 -16.40 -7.84 24.82
CA ILE A 5 -17.47 -6.96 24.32
C ILE A 5 -17.67 -7.25 22.82
N PRO A 6 -18.85 -7.73 22.40
CA PRO A 6 -19.09 -8.02 21.00
C PRO A 6 -18.89 -6.78 20.11
N GLY A 7 -18.12 -6.92 19.02
CA GLY A 7 -17.85 -5.85 18.05
C GLY A 7 -16.81 -4.82 18.49
N ILE A 8 -16.10 -5.05 19.60
CA ILE A 8 -15.04 -4.17 20.10
C ILE A 8 -13.78 -4.99 20.36
N ASP A 9 -12.67 -4.61 19.75
CA ASP A 9 -11.34 -5.12 20.09
C ASP A 9 -10.75 -4.31 21.24
N VAL A 10 -10.21 -5.00 22.25
CA VAL A 10 -9.62 -4.37 23.43
C VAL A 10 -8.14 -4.67 23.49
N ILE A 11 -7.32 -3.61 23.35
CA ILE A 11 -5.86 -3.70 23.48
C ILE A 11 -5.41 -3.05 24.79
N VAL A 12 -4.71 -3.82 25.62
CA VAL A 12 -4.13 -3.33 26.87
C VAL A 12 -2.62 -3.30 26.75
N GLN A 13 -2.03 -2.15 26.96
CA GLN A 13 -0.57 -1.96 26.88
C GLN A 13 -0.09 -0.99 27.97
N LYS A 14 1.20 -1.07 28.32
CA LYS A 14 1.83 -0.14 29.27
C LYS A 14 1.86 1.26 28.67
N THR A 15 1.49 2.26 29.45
CA THR A 15 1.48 3.68 29.00
C THR A 15 2.88 4.22 28.71
N SER A 16 3.90 3.75 29.44
CA SER A 16 5.32 4.16 29.25
C SER A 16 5.89 3.75 27.89
N GLU A 17 5.33 2.72 27.25
CA GLU A 17 5.81 2.21 25.95
C GLU A 17 4.88 2.57 24.80
N ARG A 18 3.80 3.30 25.06
CA ARG A 18 2.77 3.60 24.08
C ARG A 18 3.24 4.54 22.98
N ARG A 19 4.06 5.54 23.31
CA ARG A 19 4.56 6.51 22.33
C ARG A 19 5.76 5.95 21.58
N ARG A 20 5.52 5.50 20.35
CA ARG A 20 6.59 5.01 19.47
C ARG A 20 7.25 6.15 18.72
N ARG A 21 8.52 5.94 18.29
CA ARG A 21 9.32 6.91 17.51
C ARG A 21 9.50 6.48 16.04
N LEU A 22 8.97 5.34 15.68
CA LEU A 22 9.03 4.81 14.32
C LEU A 22 7.64 4.33 13.92
N ILE A 23 7.22 4.75 12.73
CA ILE A 23 6.13 4.12 12.00
C ILE A 23 6.70 3.59 10.68
N VAL A 24 6.44 2.34 10.38
CA VAL A 24 6.69 1.71 9.09
C VAL A 24 5.34 1.35 8.51
N ALA A 25 5.03 1.85 7.35
CA ALA A 25 3.74 1.64 6.73
C ALA A 25 3.91 1.14 5.29
N ASP A 26 3.06 0.20 4.91
CA ASP A 26 2.86 -0.20 3.54
C ASP A 26 2.11 0.89 2.76
N MET A 27 2.22 0.88 1.43
CA MET A 27 1.61 1.87 0.55
C MET A 27 0.21 1.46 0.09
N ASP A 28 0.13 0.40 -0.70
CA ASP A 28 -1.10 -0.02 -1.37
C ASP A 28 -2.14 -0.50 -0.36
N SER A 29 -3.39 -0.10 -0.52
CA SER A 29 -4.51 -0.40 0.41
C SER A 29 -4.24 -0.05 1.89
N THR A 30 -3.15 0.67 2.19
CA THR A 30 -2.73 1.09 3.54
C THR A 30 -2.61 2.60 3.66
N MET A 31 -1.65 3.23 2.99
CA MET A 31 -1.49 4.69 2.95
C MET A 31 -2.24 5.33 1.78
N ILE A 32 -2.57 4.55 0.77
CA ILE A 32 -3.47 4.89 -0.33
C ILE A 32 -4.63 3.89 -0.39
N THR A 33 -5.70 4.26 -1.09
CA THR A 33 -6.96 3.48 -1.11
C THR A 33 -7.02 2.38 -2.16
N ILE A 34 -5.98 2.20 -2.97
CA ILE A 34 -5.96 1.31 -4.13
C ILE A 34 -4.73 0.41 -4.14
N GLU A 35 -4.78 -0.62 -5.00
CA GLU A 35 -3.65 -1.46 -5.42
C GLU A 35 -3.14 -0.94 -6.77
N CYS A 36 -1.96 -0.32 -6.81
CA CYS A 36 -1.45 0.35 -8.01
C CYS A 36 -1.34 -0.59 -9.22
N ILE A 37 -0.88 -1.82 -9.02
CA ILE A 37 -0.72 -2.79 -10.11
C ILE A 37 -2.06 -3.23 -10.70
N ASP A 38 -3.11 -3.32 -9.86
CA ASP A 38 -4.45 -3.68 -10.31
C ASP A 38 -5.10 -2.55 -11.12
N GLU A 39 -4.84 -1.30 -10.74
CA GLU A 39 -5.30 -0.15 -11.51
C GLU A 39 -4.60 -0.05 -12.87
N LEU A 40 -3.28 -0.30 -12.93
CA LEU A 40 -2.57 -0.38 -14.22
C LEU A 40 -3.12 -1.52 -15.08
N ALA A 41 -3.45 -2.66 -14.48
CA ALA A 41 -4.08 -3.78 -15.18
C ALA A 41 -5.46 -3.44 -15.73
N ASP A 42 -6.22 -2.61 -15.02
CA ASP A 42 -7.52 -2.13 -15.47
C ASP A 42 -7.38 -1.23 -16.71
N TYR A 43 -6.43 -0.27 -16.69
CA TYR A 43 -6.11 0.53 -17.88
C TYR A 43 -5.67 -0.31 -19.09
N ALA A 44 -4.96 -1.41 -18.86
CA ALA A 44 -4.52 -2.34 -19.89
C ALA A 44 -5.61 -3.34 -20.32
N GLY A 45 -6.75 -3.41 -19.62
CA GLY A 45 -7.81 -4.39 -19.87
C GLY A 45 -7.44 -5.84 -19.50
N ILE A 46 -6.46 -6.02 -18.59
CA ILE A 46 -5.91 -7.34 -18.21
C ILE A 46 -6.09 -7.66 -16.72
N LYS A 47 -6.99 -6.99 -16.03
CA LYS A 47 -7.24 -7.21 -14.60
C LYS A 47 -7.50 -8.67 -14.22
N PRO A 48 -8.27 -9.48 -15.00
CA PRO A 48 -8.46 -10.90 -14.69
C PRO A 48 -7.16 -11.72 -14.72
N GLN A 49 -6.23 -11.38 -15.63
CA GLN A 49 -4.94 -12.07 -15.73
C GLN A 49 -4.04 -11.77 -14.53
N ILE A 50 -4.02 -10.51 -14.08
CA ILE A 50 -3.29 -10.10 -12.87
C ILE A 50 -3.88 -10.79 -11.64
N ALA A 51 -5.21 -10.82 -11.51
CA ALA A 51 -5.89 -11.50 -10.41
C ALA A 51 -5.54 -12.99 -10.34
N ALA A 52 -5.46 -13.67 -11.48
CA ALA A 52 -5.08 -15.08 -11.53
C ALA A 52 -3.64 -15.33 -11.01
N VAL A 53 -2.69 -14.45 -11.33
CA VAL A 53 -1.31 -14.54 -10.81
C VAL A 53 -1.30 -14.31 -9.30
N THR A 54 -2.04 -13.30 -8.83
CA THR A 54 -2.15 -12.99 -7.39
C THR A 54 -2.74 -14.18 -6.62
N GLU A 55 -3.79 -14.80 -7.13
CA GLU A 55 -4.41 -15.98 -6.51
C GLU A 55 -3.44 -17.17 -6.40
N ARG A 56 -2.64 -17.42 -7.44
CA ARG A 56 -1.59 -18.45 -7.40
C ARG A 56 -0.52 -18.15 -6.33
N ALA A 57 -0.11 -16.89 -6.21
CA ALA A 57 0.83 -16.48 -5.17
C ALA A 57 0.23 -16.67 -3.75
N MET A 58 -1.04 -16.31 -3.55
CA MET A 58 -1.73 -16.52 -2.27
C MET A 58 -1.89 -17.98 -1.90
N ARG A 59 -1.95 -18.89 -2.87
CA ARG A 59 -1.92 -20.34 -2.64
C ARG A 59 -0.51 -20.91 -2.41
N GLY A 60 0.52 -20.07 -2.46
CA GLY A 60 1.91 -20.51 -2.28
C GLY A 60 2.52 -21.22 -3.49
N GLU A 61 1.90 -21.10 -4.68
CA GLU A 61 2.39 -21.66 -5.94
C GLU A 61 3.52 -20.80 -6.55
N LEU A 62 3.59 -19.54 -6.19
CA LEU A 62 4.60 -18.58 -6.61
C LEU A 62 5.14 -17.85 -5.39
N ASP A 63 6.43 -17.59 -5.37
CA ASP A 63 7.00 -16.67 -4.40
C ASP A 63 6.72 -15.20 -4.81
N PHE A 64 7.11 -14.26 -3.94
CA PHE A 64 6.85 -12.84 -4.17
C PHE A 64 7.52 -12.33 -5.45
N GLU A 65 8.78 -12.74 -5.69
CA GLU A 65 9.55 -12.25 -6.84
C GLU A 65 8.98 -12.77 -8.16
N ASP A 66 8.65 -14.04 -8.24
CA ASP A 66 8.05 -14.68 -9.41
C ASP A 66 6.65 -14.13 -9.70
N ALA A 67 5.85 -13.90 -8.66
CA ALA A 67 4.54 -13.27 -8.79
C ALA A 67 4.66 -11.83 -9.30
N LEU A 68 5.60 -11.05 -8.77
CA LEU A 68 5.84 -9.67 -9.22
C LEU A 68 6.30 -9.65 -10.69
N LYS A 69 7.31 -10.45 -11.04
CA LYS A 69 7.81 -10.54 -12.44
C LYS A 69 6.71 -10.94 -13.41
N SER A 70 5.89 -11.91 -13.04
CA SER A 70 4.78 -12.38 -13.88
C SER A 70 3.74 -11.27 -14.11
N ARG A 71 3.37 -10.52 -13.07
CA ARG A 71 2.42 -9.42 -13.17
C ARG A 71 2.99 -8.26 -13.99
N VAL A 72 4.25 -7.88 -13.76
CA VAL A 72 4.93 -6.82 -14.53
C VAL A 72 5.07 -7.20 -16.00
N ALA A 73 5.37 -8.46 -16.32
CA ALA A 73 5.45 -8.93 -17.70
C ALA A 73 4.12 -8.78 -18.48
N LEU A 74 2.98 -8.92 -17.80
CA LEU A 74 1.66 -8.70 -18.37
C LEU A 74 1.39 -7.23 -18.72
N LEU A 75 2.05 -6.28 -18.04
CA LEU A 75 1.94 -4.84 -18.32
C LEU A 75 2.83 -4.38 -19.48
N LYS A 76 3.60 -5.30 -20.09
CA LYS A 76 4.51 -4.96 -21.20
C LYS A 76 3.76 -4.28 -22.35
N GLY A 77 4.24 -3.09 -22.74
CA GLY A 77 3.63 -2.29 -23.81
C GLY A 77 2.63 -1.24 -23.32
N LEU A 78 2.29 -1.23 -22.03
CA LEU A 78 1.52 -0.14 -21.44
C LEU A 78 2.38 1.14 -21.47
N PRO A 79 1.88 2.27 -22.02
CA PRO A 79 2.61 3.53 -22.04
C PRO A 79 2.92 4.03 -20.64
N GLU A 80 4.13 4.54 -20.40
CA GLU A 80 4.54 5.10 -19.10
C GLU A 80 3.61 6.23 -18.63
N ALA A 81 3.05 7.00 -19.55
CA ALA A 81 2.08 8.06 -19.25
C ALA A 81 0.84 7.57 -18.49
N VAL A 82 0.51 6.27 -18.57
CA VAL A 82 -0.61 5.69 -17.81
C VAL A 82 -0.33 5.68 -16.32
N ILE A 83 0.93 5.61 -15.89
CA ILE A 83 1.31 5.72 -14.48
C ILE A 83 0.93 7.10 -13.95
N GLU A 84 1.26 8.15 -14.68
CA GLU A 84 0.95 9.54 -14.32
C GLU A 84 -0.57 9.80 -14.32
N GLN A 85 -1.25 9.23 -15.31
CA GLN A 85 -2.71 9.27 -15.36
C GLN A 85 -3.34 8.56 -14.15
N CYS A 86 -2.87 7.38 -13.80
CA CYS A 86 -3.34 6.62 -12.64
C CYS A 86 -3.09 7.40 -11.33
N LEU A 87 -1.90 8.00 -11.18
CA LEU A 87 -1.59 8.87 -10.04
C LEU A 87 -2.60 10.01 -9.89
N ALA A 88 -2.91 10.70 -10.99
CA ALA A 88 -3.79 11.86 -10.98
C ALA A 88 -5.26 11.49 -10.75
N GLU A 89 -5.73 10.40 -11.34
CA GLU A 89 -7.16 10.05 -11.39
C GLU A 89 -7.60 9.12 -10.26
N ARG A 90 -6.73 8.17 -9.86
CA ARG A 90 -7.13 7.03 -9.02
C ARG A 90 -6.46 6.97 -7.67
N VAL A 91 -5.20 7.43 -7.55
CA VAL A 91 -4.50 7.42 -6.27
C VAL A 91 -5.12 8.44 -5.31
N LYS A 92 -5.56 7.96 -4.16
CA LYS A 92 -6.08 8.80 -3.08
C LYS A 92 -5.44 8.38 -1.78
N ILE A 93 -4.95 9.37 -1.04
CA ILE A 93 -4.42 9.13 0.30
C ILE A 93 -5.54 8.60 1.21
N MET A 94 -5.25 7.53 1.94
CA MET A 94 -6.17 6.95 2.92
C MET A 94 -6.58 8.00 3.95
N PRO A 95 -7.87 8.12 4.26
CA PRO A 95 -8.34 9.05 5.29
C PRO A 95 -7.59 8.86 6.61
N GLY A 96 -6.98 9.93 7.11
CA GLY A 96 -6.18 9.91 8.33
C GLY A 96 -4.68 9.64 8.14
N ALA A 97 -4.22 9.06 7.03
CA ALA A 97 -2.81 8.71 6.82
C ALA A 97 -1.88 9.93 6.89
N ARG A 98 -2.26 11.03 6.23
CA ARG A 98 -1.50 12.30 6.29
C ARG A 98 -1.43 12.86 7.71
N ALA A 99 -2.54 12.82 8.44
CA ALA A 99 -2.56 13.28 9.83
C ALA A 99 -1.66 12.42 10.72
N LEU A 100 -1.69 11.10 10.55
CA LEU A 100 -0.86 10.15 11.26
C LEU A 100 0.63 10.42 11.04
N VAL A 101 1.07 10.52 9.78
CA VAL A 101 2.48 10.75 9.42
C VAL A 101 2.96 12.10 9.98
N ARG A 102 2.21 13.18 9.74
CA ARG A 102 2.58 14.52 10.22
C ARG A 102 2.61 14.61 11.74
N THR A 103 1.67 13.97 12.44
CA THR A 103 1.67 13.91 13.89
C THR A 103 2.90 13.17 14.40
N MET A 104 3.23 12.03 13.81
CA MET A 104 4.42 11.25 14.17
C MET A 104 5.69 12.08 14.02
N ARG A 105 5.86 12.75 12.89
CA ARG A 105 7.02 13.63 12.62
C ARG A 105 7.08 14.84 13.53
N ALA A 106 5.94 15.50 13.81
CA ALA A 106 5.87 16.63 14.72
C ALA A 106 6.31 16.29 16.15
N HIS A 107 6.19 15.01 16.53
CA HIS A 107 6.68 14.49 17.81
C HIS A 107 8.10 13.91 17.74
N GLY A 108 8.88 14.22 16.69
CA GLY A 108 10.25 13.76 16.53
C GLY A 108 10.38 12.28 16.15
N GLY A 109 9.32 11.65 15.68
CA GLY A 109 9.33 10.29 15.16
C GLY A 109 9.76 10.23 13.71
N LEU A 110 10.20 9.04 13.27
CA LEU A 110 10.50 8.70 11.89
C LEU A 110 9.29 8.00 11.27
N ALA A 111 8.92 8.42 10.06
CA ALA A 111 7.94 7.74 9.23
C ALA A 111 8.63 7.15 8.00
N VAL A 112 8.39 5.88 7.72
CA VAL A 112 8.98 5.14 6.60
C VAL A 112 7.85 4.50 5.82
N LEU A 113 7.80 4.79 4.51
CA LEU A 113 6.93 4.11 3.56
C LEU A 113 7.70 2.94 2.96
N VAL A 114 7.13 1.75 3.02
CA VAL A 114 7.70 0.52 2.43
C VAL A 114 6.67 -0.04 1.47
N SER A 115 7.10 -0.34 0.26
CA SER A 115 6.20 -0.90 -0.75
C SER A 115 6.94 -1.88 -1.64
N GLY A 116 6.26 -2.97 -2.01
CA GLY A 116 6.66 -3.86 -3.10
C GLY A 116 6.26 -3.35 -4.49
N GLY A 117 5.65 -2.17 -4.57
CA GLY A 117 5.19 -1.54 -5.81
C GLY A 117 6.27 -0.72 -6.53
N PHE A 118 5.82 0.15 -7.43
CA PHE A 118 6.71 0.94 -8.29
C PHE A 118 7.11 2.26 -7.62
N THR A 119 8.39 2.62 -7.73
CA THR A 119 8.92 3.90 -7.22
C THR A 119 8.18 5.12 -7.79
N ARG A 120 7.70 5.03 -9.03
CA ARG A 120 6.88 6.08 -9.69
C ARG A 120 5.55 6.36 -8.97
N PHE A 121 5.06 5.46 -8.14
CA PHE A 121 3.94 5.70 -7.22
C PHE A 121 4.43 6.06 -5.82
N ALA A 122 5.43 5.33 -5.31
CA ALA A 122 5.87 5.47 -3.93
C ALA A 122 6.46 6.86 -3.62
N GLU A 123 7.25 7.42 -4.54
CA GLU A 123 7.86 8.73 -4.35
C GLU A 123 6.83 9.86 -4.26
N PRO A 124 5.88 10.04 -5.20
CA PRO A 124 4.84 11.06 -5.09
C PRO A 124 3.95 10.87 -3.85
N VAL A 125 3.59 9.63 -3.52
CA VAL A 125 2.78 9.32 -2.32
C VAL A 125 3.54 9.71 -1.05
N GLY A 126 4.84 9.38 -0.96
CA GLY A 126 5.69 9.76 0.16
C GLY A 126 5.77 11.28 0.34
N VAL A 127 5.94 12.02 -0.76
CA VAL A 127 5.95 13.50 -0.75
C VAL A 127 4.60 14.05 -0.27
N GLU A 128 3.49 13.49 -0.71
CA GLU A 128 2.16 13.95 -0.34
C GLU A 128 1.82 13.68 1.13
N LEU A 129 2.30 12.60 1.67
CA LEU A 129 2.12 12.25 3.09
C LEU A 129 2.91 13.19 4.02
N GLY A 130 4.05 13.70 3.60
CA GLY A 130 4.93 14.63 4.32
C GLY A 130 6.17 13.95 4.84
#